data_5dbc28a57a3a1004a01f4d27f514dd40
#
_entry.id   5dbc28a57a3a1004a01f4d27f514dd40
#
_cell.length_a   1.000
_cell.length_b   1.000
_cell.length_c   1.000
_cell.angle_alpha   90.00
_cell.angle_beta   90.00
_cell.angle_gamma   90.00
#
_symmetry.space_group_name_H-M   'P 1'
#
loop_
_entity.id
_entity.type
_entity.pdbx_description
1 polymer ?
#
loop_
_entity_poly.entity_id
_entity_poly.type
_entity_poly.pdbx_seq_one_letter_code
_entity_poly.pdbx_strand_id
1 'polypeptide(L)'
;MPPSWSRWLAAAGALLVAAIAADSLVPVAWQVRLGLHWLIEHFLAYFAVTAILCLAWPRPLVVGAVLMALAGVLEALQGLTSDRVPDLATAFCGAAGALTGALLADIFMKRYGA
;
A
#
# COMPACT_ATOMS: atom_id res chain seq x y z
N MET A 1 3.15 -17.97 12.49
CA MET A 1 2.93 -16.78 13.35
C MET A 1 1.75 -17.04 14.27
N PRO A 2 1.83 -16.67 15.56
CA PRO A 2 0.69 -16.87 16.47
C PRO A 2 -0.56 -16.13 16.02
N PRO A 3 -1.76 -16.68 16.22
CA PRO A 3 -3.01 -16.03 15.79
C PRO A 3 -3.19 -14.61 16.33
N SER A 4 -2.72 -14.33 17.57
CA SER A 4 -2.81 -12.99 18.15
C SER A 4 -1.98 -11.97 17.35
N TRP A 5 -0.79 -12.35 16.91
CA TRP A 5 0.05 -11.47 16.09
C TRP A 5 -0.58 -11.22 14.74
N SER A 6 -1.19 -12.26 14.14
CA SER A 6 -1.88 -12.13 12.87
C SER A 6 -2.99 -11.08 12.94
N ARG A 7 -3.76 -11.09 14.04
CA ARG A 7 -4.82 -10.10 14.24
C ARG A 7 -4.28 -8.68 14.38
N TRP A 8 -3.21 -8.51 15.15
CA TRP A 8 -2.58 -7.20 15.32
C TRP A 8 -1.99 -6.68 14.01
N LEU A 9 -1.34 -7.55 13.24
CA LEU A 9 -0.80 -7.19 11.94
C LEU A 9 -1.91 -6.85 10.95
N ALA A 10 -3.00 -7.61 10.95
CA ALA A 10 -4.15 -7.31 10.10
C ALA A 10 -4.75 -5.95 10.46
N ALA A 11 -4.90 -5.67 11.76
CA ALA A 11 -5.41 -4.38 12.22
C ALA A 11 -4.49 -3.23 11.82
N ALA A 12 -3.17 -3.40 12.00
CA ALA A 12 -2.20 -2.39 11.60
C ALA A 12 -2.23 -2.15 10.10
N GLY A 13 -2.28 -3.22 9.32
CA GLY A 13 -2.38 -3.11 7.86
C GLY A 13 -3.66 -2.41 7.42
N ALA A 14 -4.80 -2.75 8.03
CA ALA A 14 -6.08 -2.12 7.73
C ALA A 14 -6.06 -0.62 8.06
N LEU A 15 -5.46 -0.25 9.19
CA LEU A 15 -5.32 1.16 9.58
C LEU A 15 -4.43 1.91 8.59
N LEU A 16 -3.35 1.28 8.13
CA LEU A 16 -2.47 1.90 7.14
C LEU A 16 -3.18 2.07 5.80
N VAL A 17 -3.97 1.09 5.37
CA VAL A 17 -4.78 1.22 4.15
C VAL A 17 -5.76 2.38 4.29
N ALA A 18 -6.46 2.46 5.42
CA ALA A 18 -7.38 3.56 5.68
C ALA A 18 -6.66 4.91 5.69
N ALA A 19 -5.48 4.99 6.28
CA ALA A 19 -4.68 6.21 6.31
C ALA A 19 -4.23 6.61 4.90
N ILE A 20 -3.78 5.66 4.09
CA ILE A 20 -3.39 5.91 2.70
C ILE A 20 -4.59 6.45 1.91
N ALA A 21 -5.75 5.80 2.05
CA ALA A 21 -6.95 6.22 1.36
C ALA A 21 -7.38 7.63 1.77
N ALA A 22 -7.40 7.91 3.07
CA ALA A 22 -7.76 9.23 3.58
C ALA A 22 -6.79 10.30 3.11
N ASP A 23 -5.48 10.03 3.22
CA ASP A 23 -4.45 10.98 2.79
C ASP A 23 -4.51 11.25 1.29
N SER A 24 -4.88 10.24 0.50
CA SER A 24 -5.00 10.37 -0.96
C SER A 24 -6.17 11.25 -1.37
N LEU A 25 -7.23 11.32 -0.57
CA LEU A 25 -8.49 11.97 -0.95
C LEU A 25 -8.70 13.35 -0.30
N VAL A 26 -7.84 13.76 0.65
CA VAL A 26 -7.92 15.09 1.24
C VAL A 26 -7.25 16.12 0.34
N PRO A 27 -7.53 17.42 0.52
CA PRO A 27 -6.84 18.49 -0.23
C PRO A 27 -5.33 18.40 -0.07
N VAL A 28 -4.60 18.82 -1.09
CA VAL A 28 -3.13 18.73 -1.12
C VAL A 28 -2.50 19.35 0.13
N ALA A 29 -3.03 20.47 0.59
CA ALA A 29 -2.49 21.17 1.76
C ALA A 29 -2.58 20.34 3.05
N TRP A 30 -3.47 19.35 3.10
CA TRP A 30 -3.72 18.53 4.29
C TRP A 30 -2.99 17.19 4.25
N GLN A 31 -2.33 16.89 3.14
CA GLN A 31 -1.70 15.57 2.98
C GLN A 31 -0.42 15.47 3.81
N VAL A 32 -0.25 14.31 4.41
CA VAL A 32 0.96 13.99 5.17
C VAL A 32 2.11 13.77 4.19
N ARG A 33 3.24 14.45 4.44
CA ARG A 33 4.43 14.35 3.61
C ARG A 33 5.64 14.09 4.51
N LEU A 34 6.53 13.24 4.02
CA LEU A 34 7.74 12.86 4.75
C LEU A 34 8.98 13.64 4.31
N GLY A 35 8.80 14.62 3.41
CA GLY A 35 9.93 15.38 2.88
C GLY A 35 10.64 14.71 1.72
N LEU A 36 10.19 13.54 1.28
CA LEU A 36 10.70 12.84 0.11
C LEU A 36 9.91 13.25 -1.14
N HIS A 37 10.44 12.91 -2.31
CA HIS A 37 9.66 13.06 -3.54
C HIS A 37 8.36 12.24 -3.41
N TRP A 38 7.22 12.76 -3.90
CA TRP A 38 5.92 12.10 -3.71
C TRP A 38 5.86 10.71 -4.34
N LEU A 39 6.58 10.47 -5.44
CA LEU A 39 6.60 9.14 -6.07
C LEU A 39 7.30 8.12 -5.16
N ILE A 40 8.37 8.52 -4.49
CA ILE A 40 9.07 7.66 -3.52
C ILE A 40 8.17 7.38 -2.32
N GLU A 41 7.47 8.39 -1.83
CA GLU A 41 6.54 8.22 -0.71
C GLU A 41 5.43 7.24 -1.06
N HIS A 42 4.87 7.31 -2.26
CA HIS A 42 3.86 6.37 -2.72
C HIS A 42 4.41 4.94 -2.80
N PHE A 43 5.58 4.78 -3.39
CA PHE A 43 6.23 3.47 -3.46
C PHE A 43 6.43 2.89 -2.05
N LEU A 44 7.00 3.65 -1.15
CA LEU A 44 7.31 3.17 0.20
C LEU A 44 6.05 2.87 1.01
N ALA A 45 5.02 3.70 0.88
CA ALA A 45 3.76 3.48 1.60
C ALA A 45 3.11 2.16 1.16
N TYR A 46 3.00 1.93 -0.13
CA TYR A 46 2.40 0.69 -0.64
C TYR A 46 3.29 -0.52 -0.38
N PHE A 47 4.60 -0.36 -0.48
CA PHE A 47 5.54 -1.41 -0.12
C PHE A 47 5.37 -1.84 1.34
N ALA A 48 5.35 -0.87 2.26
CA ALA A 48 5.25 -1.15 3.69
C ALA A 48 3.92 -1.83 4.05
N VAL A 49 2.81 -1.30 3.55
CA VAL A 49 1.49 -1.86 3.88
C VAL A 49 1.33 -3.25 3.27
N THR A 50 1.85 -3.47 2.06
CA THR A 50 1.80 -4.79 1.43
C THR A 50 2.61 -5.80 2.22
N ALA A 51 3.81 -5.44 2.65
CA ALA A 51 4.66 -6.31 3.46
C ALA A 51 3.97 -6.69 4.78
N ILE A 52 3.38 -5.72 5.46
CA ILE A 52 2.66 -5.95 6.73
C ILE A 52 1.47 -6.87 6.52
N LEU A 53 0.66 -6.63 5.49
CA LEU A 53 -0.50 -7.46 5.20
C LEU A 53 -0.11 -8.88 4.78
N CYS A 54 1.02 -9.05 4.09
CA CYS A 54 1.52 -10.39 3.75
C CYS A 54 1.93 -11.18 4.99
N LEU A 55 2.35 -10.52 6.06
CA LEU A 55 2.62 -11.19 7.32
C LEU A 55 1.34 -11.65 8.01
N ALA A 56 0.25 -10.90 7.85
CA ALA A 56 -1.05 -11.25 8.42
C ALA A 56 -1.77 -12.31 7.59
N TRP A 57 -1.70 -12.18 6.28
CA TRP A 57 -2.28 -13.12 5.33
C TRP A 57 -1.18 -13.66 4.42
N PRO A 58 -0.79 -14.91 4.57
CA PRO A 58 0.30 -15.48 3.78
C PRO A 58 -0.12 -15.83 2.35
N ARG A 59 -0.69 -14.88 1.66
CA ARG A 59 -1.06 -14.95 0.24
C ARG A 59 -0.55 -13.69 -0.46
N PRO A 60 0.76 -13.57 -0.64
CA PRO A 60 1.36 -12.32 -1.08
C PRO A 60 0.88 -11.86 -2.45
N LEU A 61 0.61 -12.78 -3.38
CA LEU A 61 0.16 -12.38 -4.71
C LEU A 61 -1.25 -11.80 -4.68
N VAL A 62 -2.13 -12.32 -3.80
CA VAL A 62 -3.48 -11.77 -3.62
C VAL A 62 -3.40 -10.39 -2.97
N VAL A 63 -2.63 -10.26 -1.89
CA VAL A 63 -2.44 -8.98 -1.21
C VAL A 63 -1.86 -7.95 -2.17
N GLY A 64 -0.82 -8.32 -2.92
CA GLY A 64 -0.20 -7.45 -3.89
C GLY A 64 -1.18 -6.97 -4.95
N ALA A 65 -1.98 -7.87 -5.50
CA ALA A 65 -2.97 -7.52 -6.52
C ALA A 65 -4.02 -6.54 -5.98
N VAL A 66 -4.50 -6.76 -4.75
CA VAL A 66 -5.47 -5.85 -4.12
C VAL A 66 -4.86 -4.47 -3.92
N LEU A 67 -3.63 -4.39 -3.41
CA LEU A 67 -2.99 -3.10 -3.18
C LEU A 67 -2.64 -2.38 -4.49
N MET A 68 -2.28 -3.11 -5.54
CA MET A 68 -2.08 -2.52 -6.86
C MET A 68 -3.37 -1.93 -7.41
N ALA A 69 -4.48 -2.66 -7.27
CA ALA A 69 -5.80 -2.16 -7.67
C ALA A 69 -6.19 -0.93 -6.86
N LEU A 70 -5.91 -0.94 -5.55
CA LEU A 70 -6.17 0.21 -4.69
C LEU A 70 -5.41 1.45 -5.15
N ALA A 71 -4.14 1.29 -5.53
CA ALA A 71 -3.34 2.41 -6.02
C ALA A 71 -3.99 3.06 -7.23
N GLY A 72 -4.47 2.26 -8.17
CA GLY A 72 -5.15 2.77 -9.37
C GLY A 72 -6.49 3.43 -9.04
N VAL A 73 -7.29 2.79 -8.19
CA VAL A 73 -8.61 3.32 -7.81
C VAL A 73 -8.47 4.64 -7.05
N LEU A 74 -7.56 4.74 -6.10
CA LEU A 74 -7.37 5.98 -5.33
C LEU A 74 -6.90 7.11 -6.22
N GLU A 75 -6.01 6.83 -7.19
CA GLU A 75 -5.59 7.86 -8.13
C GLU A 75 -6.74 8.36 -8.98
N ALA A 76 -7.62 7.46 -9.45
CA ALA A 76 -8.80 7.84 -10.20
C ALA A 76 -9.76 8.69 -9.34
N LEU A 77 -9.95 8.30 -8.08
CA LEU A 77 -10.84 9.03 -7.17
C LEU A 77 -10.33 10.43 -6.82
N GLN A 78 -9.01 10.64 -6.86
CA GLN A 78 -8.45 11.97 -6.63
C GLN A 78 -8.97 13.01 -7.63
N GLY A 79 -9.25 12.61 -8.85
CA GLY A 79 -9.83 13.47 -9.86
C GLY A 79 -11.26 13.92 -9.54
N LEU A 80 -11.95 13.21 -8.63
CA LEU A 80 -13.33 13.50 -8.27
C LEU A 80 -13.45 14.23 -6.92
N THR A 81 -12.51 14.01 -6.00
CA THR A 81 -12.69 14.41 -4.60
C THR A 81 -11.58 15.31 -4.06
N SER A 82 -10.50 15.48 -4.82
CA SER A 82 -9.32 16.25 -4.38
C SER A 82 -9.08 17.41 -5.34
N ASP A 83 -8.26 18.38 -4.92
CA ASP A 83 -7.76 19.45 -5.77
C ASP A 83 -6.57 19.01 -6.63
N ARG A 84 -6.24 17.73 -6.60
CA ARG A 84 -5.12 17.14 -7.33
C ARG A 84 -5.59 16.55 -8.66
N VAL A 85 -4.77 16.73 -9.70
CA VAL A 85 -4.99 16.06 -10.98
C VAL A 85 -4.49 14.62 -10.90
N PRO A 86 -5.27 13.61 -11.35
CA PRO A 86 -4.78 12.23 -11.39
C PRO A 86 -3.48 12.12 -12.18
N ASP A 87 -2.54 11.31 -11.68
CA ASP A 87 -1.22 11.14 -12.25
C ASP A 87 -0.90 9.66 -12.38
N LEU A 88 -0.73 9.19 -13.61
CA LEU A 88 -0.39 7.79 -13.87
C LEU A 88 0.94 7.40 -13.22
N ALA A 89 1.92 8.30 -13.19
CA ALA A 89 3.20 8.01 -12.55
C ALA A 89 3.02 7.69 -11.07
N THR A 90 2.15 8.43 -10.38
CA THR A 90 1.84 8.18 -8.98
C THR A 90 1.20 6.80 -8.79
N ALA A 91 0.22 6.46 -9.64
CA ALA A 91 -0.44 5.15 -9.59
C ALA A 91 0.56 4.02 -9.84
N PHE A 92 1.44 4.17 -10.83
CA PHE A 92 2.46 3.17 -11.12
C PHE A 92 3.46 3.00 -9.98
N CYS A 93 3.87 4.08 -9.33
CA CYS A 93 4.79 3.98 -8.19
C CYS A 93 4.15 3.26 -7.01
N GLY A 94 2.88 3.54 -6.72
CA GLY A 94 2.15 2.81 -5.70
C GLY A 94 2.02 1.34 -6.04
N ALA A 95 1.62 1.02 -7.26
CA ALA A 95 1.49 -0.35 -7.74
C ALA A 95 2.85 -1.08 -7.73
N ALA A 96 3.91 -0.40 -8.14
CA ALA A 96 5.26 -0.98 -8.10
C ALA A 96 5.70 -1.29 -6.67
N GLY A 97 5.37 -0.42 -5.72
CA GLY A 97 5.65 -0.67 -4.31
C GLY A 97 4.91 -1.90 -3.80
N ALA A 98 3.62 -2.02 -4.11
CA ALA A 98 2.82 -3.17 -3.73
C ALA A 98 3.36 -4.46 -4.37
N LEU A 99 3.68 -4.42 -5.66
CA LEU A 99 4.23 -5.57 -6.36
C LEU A 99 5.56 -6.00 -5.77
N THR A 100 6.47 -5.05 -5.52
CA THR A 100 7.77 -5.34 -4.93
C THR A 100 7.61 -5.97 -3.55
N GLY A 101 6.75 -5.41 -2.70
CA GLY A 101 6.46 -5.97 -1.39
C GLY A 101 5.91 -7.39 -1.47
N ALA A 102 4.98 -7.63 -2.39
CA ALA A 102 4.38 -8.94 -2.59
C ALA A 102 5.41 -9.97 -3.08
N LEU A 103 6.24 -9.60 -4.05
CA LEU A 103 7.25 -10.51 -4.59
C LEU A 103 8.32 -10.86 -3.54
N LEU A 104 8.77 -9.88 -2.77
CA LEU A 104 9.73 -10.13 -1.70
C LEU A 104 9.13 -11.02 -0.62
N ALA A 105 7.87 -10.80 -0.26
CA ALA A 105 7.17 -11.65 0.71
C ALA A 105 7.02 -13.08 0.17
N ASP A 106 6.68 -13.23 -1.11
CA ASP A 106 6.55 -14.54 -1.75
C ASP A 106 7.87 -15.30 -1.73
N ILE A 107 8.97 -14.64 -2.10
CA ILE A 107 10.30 -15.22 -2.08
C ILE A 107 10.69 -15.64 -0.66
N PHE A 108 10.45 -14.74 0.31
CA PHE A 108 10.77 -15.02 1.71
C PHE A 108 10.00 -16.24 2.21
N MET A 109 8.71 -16.33 1.93
CA MET A 109 7.89 -17.45 2.36
C MET A 109 8.34 -18.78 1.75
N LYS A 110 8.66 -18.77 0.45
CA LYS A 110 9.16 -19.98 -0.23
C LYS A 110 10.48 -20.42 0.32
N ARG A 111 11.36 -19.48 0.68
CA ARG A 111 12.70 -19.79 1.16
C ARG A 111 12.72 -20.24 2.61
N TYR A 112 11.86 -19.67 3.46
CA TYR A 112 11.88 -19.89 4.91
C TYR A 112 10.69 -20.68 5.41
N GLY A 113 9.97 -21.35 4.54
CA GLY A 113 9.02 -22.38 4.91
C GLY A 113 7.71 -21.89 5.51
N ALA A 114 7.32 -20.72 5.19
CA ALA A 114 6.03 -20.22 5.68
C ALA A 114 4.85 -20.81 4.92
#